data_ebca989a03a6128d41dbba7e79a90451
#
_entry.id   ebca989a03a6128d41dbba7e79a90451
#
_cell.length_a   1.000
_cell.length_b   1.000
_cell.length_c   1.000
_cell.angle_alpha   90.00
_cell.angle_beta   90.00
_cell.angle_gamma   90.00
#
_symmetry.space_group_name_H-M   'P 1'
#
loop_
_entity.id
_entity.type
_entity.pdbx_description
1 polymer ?
#
loop_
_entity_poly.entity_id
_entity_poly.type
_entity_poly.pdbx_seq_one_letter_code
_entity_poly.pdbx_strand_id
1 'polypeptide(L)'
;MTPKHTLTLTSYLQSAKAPWTSLLIVKAGQRAESLVCPPTGLALKVIKGRHCKTPAYLFAEFARALKFPDYFGHNWDALEECLADLEWLPAKGYILLITDAAHVLPDDETEYETFLEILCDAGEAWGNGQAEMGARRATPFHVLFAVSEREKAQRAHWGMKEINAEPTREVGIRRRTPSRRT
;
A
#
# COMPACT_ATOMS: atom_id res chain seq x y z
N MET A 1 32.95 6.35 -5.99
CA MET A 1 31.82 6.41 -5.04
C MET A 1 30.56 6.62 -5.86
N THR A 2 29.79 5.55 -6.09
CA THR A 2 28.50 5.62 -6.77
C THR A 2 27.49 6.27 -5.82
N PRO A 3 26.72 7.28 -6.24
CA PRO A 3 25.66 7.84 -5.39
C PRO A 3 24.65 6.75 -5.08
N LYS A 4 24.39 6.50 -3.81
CA LYS A 4 23.24 5.71 -3.38
C LYS A 4 22.00 6.48 -3.83
N HIS A 5 21.37 6.06 -4.92
CA HIS A 5 20.06 6.53 -5.30
C HIS A 5 19.08 6.08 -4.20
N THR A 6 18.81 6.96 -3.26
CA THR A 6 17.70 6.77 -2.33
C THR A 6 16.44 6.89 -3.16
N LEU A 7 15.77 5.75 -3.40
CA LEU A 7 14.46 5.73 -4.04
C LEU A 7 13.51 6.57 -3.18
N THR A 8 12.96 7.63 -3.76
CA THR A 8 11.91 8.38 -3.09
C THR A 8 10.64 7.54 -3.03
N LEU A 9 9.77 7.75 -2.03
CA LEU A 9 8.49 7.04 -1.93
C LEU A 9 7.70 7.18 -3.24
N THR A 10 7.67 8.35 -3.85
CA THR A 10 6.96 8.61 -5.11
C THR A 10 7.49 7.76 -6.26
N SER A 11 8.82 7.68 -6.46
CA SER A 11 9.40 6.86 -7.54
C SER A 11 9.21 5.36 -7.30
N TYR A 12 9.22 4.92 -6.03
CA TYR A 12 8.88 3.56 -5.65
C TYR A 12 7.43 3.22 -6.04
N LEU A 13 6.47 4.07 -5.67
CA LEU A 13 5.05 3.85 -5.93
C LEU A 13 4.69 3.89 -7.43
N GLN A 14 5.50 4.53 -8.26
CA GLN A 14 5.33 4.53 -9.73
C GLN A 14 5.94 3.32 -10.41
N SER A 15 6.74 2.54 -9.72
CA SER A 15 7.43 1.39 -10.28
C SER A 15 6.51 0.17 -10.34
N ALA A 16 6.48 -0.52 -11.48
CA ALA A 16 5.85 -1.84 -11.61
C ALA A 16 6.85 -2.97 -11.32
N LYS A 17 7.67 -2.82 -10.25
CA LYS A 17 8.70 -3.79 -9.86
C LYS A 17 8.70 -3.98 -8.35
N ALA A 18 9.09 -5.17 -7.91
CA ALA A 18 9.31 -5.48 -6.50
C ALA A 18 10.29 -4.48 -5.81
N PRO A 19 10.18 -4.31 -4.49
CA PRO A 19 9.31 -5.05 -3.57
C PRO A 19 7.86 -4.61 -3.65
N TRP A 20 6.92 -5.55 -3.53
CA TRP A 20 5.49 -5.28 -3.60
C TRP A 20 4.91 -4.85 -2.25
N THR A 21 5.51 -5.33 -1.17
CA THR A 21 5.17 -4.98 0.21
C THR A 21 6.31 -4.23 0.87
N SER A 22 6.01 -3.22 1.67
CA SER A 22 7.01 -2.42 2.38
C SER A 22 6.48 -1.89 3.70
N LEU A 23 7.37 -1.77 4.68
CA LEU A 23 7.06 -1.22 5.99
C LEU A 23 7.27 0.30 5.96
N LEU A 24 6.22 1.06 6.21
CA LEU A 24 6.24 2.51 6.28
C LEU A 24 6.30 2.96 7.75
N ILE A 25 7.42 3.57 8.13
CA ILE A 25 7.58 4.07 9.50
C ILE A 25 6.91 5.44 9.64
N VAL A 26 5.96 5.52 10.57
CA VAL A 26 5.19 6.73 10.88
C VAL A 26 5.70 7.34 12.17
N LYS A 27 6.20 8.56 12.13
CA LYS A 27 6.70 9.28 13.31
C LYS A 27 5.55 9.76 14.19
N ALA A 28 5.83 9.95 15.47
CA ALA A 28 4.85 10.46 16.41
C ALA A 28 4.22 11.78 15.92
N GLY A 29 2.90 11.87 16.00
CA GLY A 29 2.13 13.03 15.54
C GLY A 29 1.85 13.09 14.04
N GLN A 30 2.37 12.15 13.24
CA GLN A 30 2.05 12.02 11.82
C GLN A 30 0.91 11.02 11.61
N ARG A 31 0.16 11.22 10.51
CA ARG A 31 -0.83 10.26 10.03
C ARG A 31 -0.27 9.57 8.80
N ALA A 32 -0.40 8.25 8.71
CA ALA A 32 0.11 7.47 7.59
C ALA A 32 -0.46 7.96 6.24
N GLU A 33 -1.74 8.29 6.21
CA GLU A 33 -2.43 8.76 5.01
C GLU A 33 -1.86 10.10 4.48
N SER A 34 -1.33 10.96 5.36
CA SER A 34 -0.72 12.23 4.93
C SER A 34 0.72 12.07 4.41
N LEU A 35 1.34 10.92 4.63
CA LEU A 35 2.68 10.61 4.10
C LEU A 35 2.63 10.03 2.68
N VAL A 36 1.50 9.46 2.29
CA VAL A 36 1.34 8.78 1.00
C VAL A 36 0.54 9.66 0.05
N CYS A 37 1.25 10.41 -0.79
CA CYS A 37 0.64 11.17 -1.88
C CYS A 37 0.64 10.29 -3.14
N PRO A 38 -0.52 9.75 -3.57
CA PRO A 38 -0.56 8.88 -4.73
C PRO A 38 -0.19 9.64 -6.00
N PRO A 39 0.71 9.12 -6.84
CA PRO A 39 0.97 9.68 -8.17
C PRO A 39 -0.32 9.70 -9.01
N THR A 40 -0.40 10.62 -9.95
CA THR A 40 -1.60 10.82 -10.80
C THR A 40 -2.01 9.54 -11.49
N GLY A 41 -3.25 9.13 -11.27
CA GLY A 41 -3.85 7.94 -11.87
C GLY A 41 -3.70 6.67 -11.03
N LEU A 42 -2.92 6.67 -9.96
CA LEU A 42 -2.87 5.55 -9.02
C LEU A 42 -4.00 5.67 -7.98
N ALA A 43 -4.66 4.56 -7.69
CA ALA A 43 -5.69 4.47 -6.67
C ALA A 43 -5.05 4.20 -5.30
N LEU A 44 -5.26 5.08 -4.32
CA LEU A 44 -4.90 4.83 -2.92
C LEU A 44 -6.12 4.26 -2.19
N LYS A 45 -5.95 3.10 -1.58
CA LYS A 45 -6.95 2.45 -0.72
C LYS A 45 -6.41 2.28 0.68
N VAL A 46 -7.17 2.73 1.66
CA VAL A 46 -6.80 2.64 3.07
C VAL A 46 -7.53 1.49 3.72
N ILE A 47 -6.76 0.56 4.28
CA ILE A 47 -7.20 -0.62 5.01
C ILE A 47 -6.84 -0.40 6.48
N LYS A 48 -7.79 -0.57 7.36
CA LYS A 48 -7.60 -0.36 8.80
C LYS A 48 -7.11 -1.66 9.45
N GLY A 49 -5.81 -1.80 9.70
CA GLY A 49 -5.23 -3.00 10.29
C GLY A 49 -5.85 -3.39 11.63
N ARG A 50 -6.30 -2.41 12.42
CA ARG A 50 -7.05 -2.68 13.66
C ARG A 50 -8.33 -3.50 13.46
N HIS A 51 -8.87 -3.53 12.24
CA HIS A 51 -10.03 -4.35 11.86
C HIS A 51 -9.63 -5.72 11.32
N CYS A 52 -8.33 -6.00 11.15
CA CYS A 52 -7.81 -7.20 10.50
C CYS A 52 -7.21 -8.21 11.49
N LYS A 53 -7.80 -8.34 12.69
CA LYS A 53 -7.25 -9.19 13.76
C LYS A 53 -7.37 -10.69 13.50
N THR A 54 -8.33 -11.11 12.70
CA THR A 54 -8.53 -12.49 12.26
C THR A 54 -8.77 -12.52 10.75
N PRO A 55 -8.58 -13.67 10.07
CA PRO A 55 -8.85 -13.78 8.64
C PRO A 55 -10.25 -13.29 8.25
N ALA A 56 -11.28 -13.67 8.97
CA ALA A 56 -12.66 -13.26 8.68
C ALA A 56 -12.85 -11.73 8.71
N TYR A 57 -12.27 -11.05 9.69
CA TYR A 57 -12.30 -9.59 9.77
C TYR A 57 -11.41 -8.92 8.72
N LEU A 58 -10.27 -9.53 8.38
CA LEU A 58 -9.39 -9.07 7.31
C LEU A 58 -10.13 -9.10 5.97
N PHE A 59 -10.79 -10.20 5.63
CA PHE A 59 -11.58 -10.32 4.40
C PHE A 59 -12.67 -9.25 4.31
N ALA A 60 -13.39 -9.02 5.41
CA ALA A 60 -14.44 -8.01 5.47
C ALA A 60 -13.88 -6.58 5.28
N GLU A 61 -12.74 -6.27 5.88
CA GLU A 61 -12.10 -4.95 5.74
C GLU A 61 -11.55 -4.73 4.33
N PHE A 62 -10.94 -5.75 3.71
CA PHE A 62 -10.49 -5.68 2.31
C PHE A 62 -11.66 -5.51 1.36
N ALA A 63 -12.73 -6.29 1.52
CA ALA A 63 -13.95 -6.16 0.72
C ALA A 63 -14.54 -4.75 0.82
N ARG A 64 -14.61 -4.18 2.01
CA ARG A 64 -15.08 -2.83 2.25
C ARG A 64 -14.18 -1.78 1.57
N ALA A 65 -12.86 -1.88 1.77
CA ALA A 65 -11.90 -0.87 1.29
C ALA A 65 -11.74 -0.88 -0.23
N LEU A 66 -11.75 -2.05 -0.84
CA LEU A 66 -11.56 -2.26 -2.28
C LEU A 66 -12.88 -2.42 -3.04
N LYS A 67 -14.02 -2.40 -2.32
CA LYS A 67 -15.37 -2.57 -2.87
C LYS A 67 -15.47 -3.87 -3.67
N PHE A 68 -15.06 -4.98 -3.07
CA PHE A 68 -15.13 -6.28 -3.72
C PHE A 68 -16.58 -6.61 -4.12
N PRO A 69 -16.76 -7.32 -5.24
CA PRO A 69 -18.07 -7.72 -5.70
C PRO A 69 -18.80 -8.64 -4.69
N ASP A 70 -20.12 -8.74 -4.82
CA ASP A 70 -20.98 -9.54 -3.92
C ASP A 70 -20.66 -11.04 -3.98
N TYR A 71 -19.98 -11.51 -5.03
CA TYR A 71 -19.53 -12.91 -5.14
C TYR A 71 -18.25 -13.22 -4.37
N PHE A 72 -17.63 -12.25 -3.69
CA PHE A 72 -16.41 -12.48 -2.91
C PHE A 72 -16.61 -13.53 -1.83
N GLY A 73 -15.84 -14.61 -1.89
CA GLY A 73 -16.02 -15.81 -1.07
C GLY A 73 -15.51 -15.73 0.37
N HIS A 74 -14.94 -14.60 0.82
CA HIS A 74 -14.40 -14.40 2.18
C HIS A 74 -13.41 -15.50 2.64
N ASN A 75 -12.52 -15.90 1.75
CA ASN A 75 -11.42 -16.84 2.00
C ASN A 75 -10.16 -16.39 1.28
N TRP A 76 -9.03 -17.08 1.49
CA TRP A 76 -7.74 -16.71 0.91
C TRP A 76 -7.72 -16.77 -0.60
N ASP A 77 -8.27 -17.82 -1.21
CA ASP A 77 -8.32 -17.99 -2.67
C ASP A 77 -9.12 -16.85 -3.31
N ALA A 78 -10.27 -16.50 -2.74
CA ALA A 78 -11.08 -15.39 -3.23
C ALA A 78 -10.37 -14.03 -3.07
N LEU A 79 -9.58 -13.83 -1.98
CA LEU A 79 -8.79 -12.63 -1.78
C LEU A 79 -7.70 -12.51 -2.86
N GLU A 80 -6.99 -13.59 -3.14
CA GLU A 80 -5.97 -13.67 -4.19
C GLU A 80 -6.57 -13.33 -5.56
N GLU A 81 -7.66 -13.99 -5.95
CA GLU A 81 -8.36 -13.73 -7.20
C GLU A 81 -8.81 -12.27 -7.33
N CYS A 82 -9.45 -11.72 -6.29
CA CYS A 82 -9.92 -10.34 -6.30
C CYS A 82 -8.76 -9.32 -6.38
N LEU A 83 -7.65 -9.56 -5.69
CA LEU A 83 -6.48 -8.68 -5.75
C LEU A 83 -5.77 -8.73 -7.11
N ALA A 84 -5.79 -9.87 -7.78
CA ALA A 84 -5.23 -10.02 -9.11
C ALA A 84 -6.09 -9.40 -10.23
N ASP A 85 -7.39 -9.22 -9.99
CA ASP A 85 -8.35 -8.73 -10.98
C ASP A 85 -8.60 -7.21 -10.88
N LEU A 86 -9.27 -6.73 -9.85
CA LEU A 86 -9.65 -5.33 -9.60
C LEU A 86 -10.35 -4.63 -10.79
N GLU A 87 -11.04 -5.35 -11.69
CA GLU A 87 -11.73 -4.77 -12.86
C GLU A 87 -12.79 -3.72 -12.48
N TRP A 88 -13.45 -3.89 -11.33
CA TRP A 88 -14.44 -2.93 -10.79
C TRP A 88 -13.79 -1.67 -10.21
N LEU A 89 -12.46 -1.58 -10.14
CA LEU A 89 -11.71 -0.46 -9.58
C LEU A 89 -10.67 0.06 -10.60
N PRO A 90 -11.07 0.59 -11.74
CA PRO A 90 -10.14 0.95 -12.82
C PRO A 90 -9.17 2.05 -12.37
N ALA A 91 -7.87 1.78 -12.50
CA ALA A 91 -6.79 2.73 -12.19
C ALA A 91 -5.53 2.40 -13.01
N LYS A 92 -4.56 3.33 -13.02
CA LYS A 92 -3.24 3.12 -13.64
C LYS A 92 -2.26 2.40 -12.72
N GLY A 93 -2.68 2.06 -11.51
CA GLY A 93 -1.94 1.33 -10.50
C GLY A 93 -2.62 1.47 -9.14
N TYR A 94 -2.16 0.68 -8.19
CA TYR A 94 -2.81 0.52 -6.89
C TYR A 94 -1.81 0.69 -5.76
N ILE A 95 -2.21 1.42 -4.74
CA ILE A 95 -1.49 1.57 -3.48
C ILE A 95 -2.45 1.18 -2.37
N LEU A 96 -2.14 0.10 -1.67
CA LEU A 96 -2.87 -0.34 -0.49
C LEU A 96 -2.10 0.15 0.75
N LEU A 97 -2.69 1.05 1.52
CA LEU A 97 -2.12 1.55 2.75
C LEU A 97 -2.81 0.90 3.94
N ILE A 98 -2.12 -0.02 4.60
CA ILE A 98 -2.61 -0.67 5.82
C ILE A 98 -2.16 0.16 7.02
N THR A 99 -3.08 0.88 7.63
CA THR A 99 -2.82 1.64 8.86
C THR A 99 -2.90 0.73 10.08
N ASP A 100 -2.27 1.11 11.19
CA ASP A 100 -2.24 0.28 12.42
C ASP A 100 -1.83 -1.17 12.12
N ALA A 101 -0.83 -1.36 11.28
CA ALA A 101 -0.49 -2.66 10.70
C ALA A 101 -0.02 -3.70 11.73
N ALA A 102 0.42 -3.27 12.92
CA ALA A 102 0.76 -4.18 14.03
C ALA A 102 -0.44 -5.02 14.52
N HIS A 103 -1.66 -4.60 14.20
CA HIS A 103 -2.88 -5.32 14.58
C HIS A 103 -3.35 -6.32 13.53
N VAL A 104 -2.65 -6.46 12.41
CA VAL A 104 -3.00 -7.43 11.37
C VAL A 104 -2.55 -8.82 11.81
N LEU A 105 -3.51 -9.73 12.02
CA LEU A 105 -3.27 -11.13 12.38
C LEU A 105 -2.20 -11.27 13.48
N PRO A 106 -2.35 -10.58 14.63
CA PRO A 106 -1.27 -10.43 15.60
C PRO A 106 -0.90 -11.74 16.31
N ASP A 107 -1.84 -12.68 16.38
CA ASP A 107 -1.73 -13.91 17.16
C ASP A 107 -1.58 -15.17 16.27
N ASP A 108 -1.51 -15.01 14.96
CA ASP A 108 -1.41 -16.11 14.00
C ASP A 108 -0.38 -15.80 12.90
N GLU A 109 0.84 -16.28 13.13
CA GLU A 109 1.96 -16.05 12.21
C GLU A 109 1.78 -16.78 10.88
N THR A 110 1.17 -17.98 10.89
CA THR A 110 0.91 -18.75 9.67
C THR A 110 -0.08 -18.04 8.74
N GLU A 111 -1.16 -17.52 9.30
CA GLU A 111 -2.14 -16.73 8.54
C GLU A 111 -1.53 -15.40 8.06
N TYR A 112 -0.64 -14.80 8.84
CA TYR A 112 0.07 -13.60 8.44
C TYR A 112 1.04 -13.86 7.28
N GLU A 113 1.78 -14.97 7.29
CA GLU A 113 2.67 -15.39 6.20
C GLU A 113 1.86 -15.64 4.93
N THR A 114 0.76 -16.39 5.01
CA THR A 114 -0.17 -16.62 3.88
C THR A 114 -0.68 -15.30 3.30
N PHE A 115 -1.04 -14.36 4.16
CA PHE A 115 -1.48 -13.04 3.73
C PHE A 115 -0.38 -12.27 2.97
N LEU A 116 0.87 -12.30 3.46
CA LEU A 116 2.00 -11.66 2.79
C LEU A 116 2.29 -12.29 1.43
N GLU A 117 2.24 -13.61 1.31
CA GLU A 117 2.41 -14.33 0.05
C GLU A 117 1.39 -13.86 -0.98
N ILE A 118 0.09 -13.85 -0.64
CA ILE A 118 -1.00 -13.37 -1.51
C ILE A 118 -0.76 -11.92 -1.98
N LEU A 119 -0.31 -11.05 -1.10
CA LEU A 119 -0.02 -9.66 -1.47
C LEU A 119 1.18 -9.55 -2.43
N CYS A 120 2.19 -10.39 -2.26
CA CYS A 120 3.35 -10.45 -3.14
C CYS A 120 2.98 -11.02 -4.50
N ASP A 121 2.20 -12.09 -4.56
CA ASP A 121 1.73 -12.74 -5.78
C ASP A 121 0.83 -11.79 -6.59
N ALA A 122 -0.08 -11.08 -5.94
CA ALA A 122 -0.85 -10.02 -6.58
C ALA A 122 0.05 -8.94 -7.17
N GLY A 123 1.05 -8.47 -6.42
CA GLY A 123 2.04 -7.49 -6.90
C GLY A 123 2.80 -8.00 -8.13
N GLU A 124 3.25 -9.24 -8.12
CA GLU A 124 3.95 -9.87 -9.23
C GLU A 124 3.05 -10.01 -10.46
N ALA A 125 1.81 -10.45 -10.30
CA ALA A 125 0.83 -10.56 -11.37
C ALA A 125 0.56 -9.19 -12.02
N TRP A 126 0.43 -8.11 -11.24
CA TRP A 126 0.30 -6.76 -11.76
C TRP A 126 1.58 -6.24 -12.41
N GLY A 127 2.74 -6.50 -11.83
CA GLY A 127 4.04 -6.08 -12.34
C GLY A 127 4.45 -6.77 -13.65
N ASN A 128 4.11 -8.03 -13.82
CA ASN A 128 4.35 -8.78 -15.04
C ASN A 128 3.35 -8.43 -16.15
N GLY A 129 2.15 -7.95 -15.79
CA GLY A 129 1.06 -7.74 -16.73
C GLY A 129 0.55 -9.06 -17.32
N GLN A 130 -0.31 -8.97 -18.32
CA GLN A 130 -0.83 -10.11 -19.09
C GLN A 130 -0.43 -9.96 -20.56
N ALA A 131 0.86 -10.05 -20.83
CA ALA A 131 1.43 -9.79 -22.14
C ALA A 131 0.93 -10.77 -23.23
N GLU A 132 0.65 -12.02 -22.86
CA GLU A 132 0.28 -13.07 -23.80
C GLU A 132 -1.11 -12.89 -24.43
N MET A 133 -2.01 -12.14 -23.79
CA MET A 133 -3.36 -11.85 -24.33
C MET A 133 -3.55 -10.38 -24.72
N GLY A 134 -2.51 -9.56 -24.68
CA GLY A 134 -2.58 -8.13 -25.04
C GLY A 134 -3.42 -7.27 -24.07
N ALA A 135 -3.87 -7.84 -22.96
CA ALA A 135 -4.92 -7.24 -22.13
C ALA A 135 -4.40 -6.24 -21.09
N ARG A 136 -3.25 -6.47 -20.47
CA ARG A 136 -2.77 -5.60 -19.38
C ARG A 136 -1.26 -5.35 -19.45
N ARG A 137 -0.88 -4.08 -19.39
CA ARG A 137 0.54 -3.68 -19.25
C ARG A 137 1.00 -3.84 -17.81
N ALA A 138 2.33 -3.96 -17.61
CA ALA A 138 2.94 -3.88 -16.29
C ALA A 138 2.42 -2.65 -15.53
N THR A 139 1.84 -2.88 -14.36
CA THR A 139 1.07 -1.89 -13.60
C THR A 139 1.59 -1.84 -12.17
N PRO A 140 1.88 -0.67 -11.60
CA PRO A 140 2.28 -0.55 -10.20
C PRO A 140 1.22 -1.10 -9.24
N PHE A 141 1.65 -1.98 -8.34
CA PHE A 141 0.84 -2.47 -7.24
C PHE A 141 1.72 -2.55 -5.99
N HIS A 142 1.43 -1.74 -4.99
CA HIS A 142 2.24 -1.66 -3.78
C HIS A 142 1.38 -1.70 -2.53
N VAL A 143 1.83 -2.41 -1.52
CA VAL A 143 1.19 -2.48 -0.21
C VAL A 143 2.14 -1.90 0.84
N LEU A 144 1.69 -0.87 1.54
CA LEU A 144 2.42 -0.20 2.59
C LEU A 144 1.83 -0.55 3.96
N PHE A 145 2.63 -1.16 4.81
CA PHE A 145 2.28 -1.47 6.20
C PHE A 145 2.76 -0.32 7.08
N ALA A 146 1.85 0.53 7.52
CA ALA A 146 2.17 1.70 8.33
C ALA A 146 2.21 1.35 9.83
N VAL A 147 3.36 1.59 10.45
CA VAL A 147 3.60 1.36 11.86
C VAL A 147 4.44 2.49 12.47
N SER A 148 4.29 2.75 13.75
CA SER A 148 5.25 3.52 14.51
C SER A 148 6.49 2.68 14.86
N GLU A 149 7.60 3.32 15.25
CA GLU A 149 8.79 2.61 15.73
C GLU A 149 8.47 1.67 16.92
N ARG A 150 7.55 2.07 17.80
CA ARG A 150 7.10 1.24 18.92
C ARG A 150 6.32 0.02 18.45
N GLU A 151 5.41 0.18 17.51
CA GLU A 151 4.61 -0.92 16.95
C GLU A 151 5.46 -1.87 16.13
N LYS A 152 6.47 -1.37 15.43
CA LYS A 152 7.44 -2.18 14.71
C LYS A 152 8.11 -3.22 15.61
N ALA A 153 8.43 -2.85 16.85
CA ALA A 153 9.05 -3.75 17.82
C ALA A 153 8.10 -4.84 18.36
N GLN A 154 6.79 -4.75 18.10
CA GLN A 154 5.80 -5.73 18.58
C GLN A 154 5.82 -7.04 17.78
N ARG A 155 6.35 -7.03 16.55
CA ARG A 155 6.51 -8.21 15.72
C ARG A 155 7.98 -8.45 15.42
N ALA A 156 8.46 -9.65 15.69
CA ALA A 156 9.87 -10.01 15.50
C ALA A 156 10.28 -10.02 14.03
N HIS A 157 9.36 -10.39 13.14
CA HIS A 157 9.61 -10.46 11.70
C HIS A 157 8.43 -9.90 10.90
N TRP A 158 8.69 -8.91 10.05
CA TRP A 158 7.66 -8.29 9.20
C TRP A 158 7.61 -8.86 7.79
N GLY A 159 8.62 -9.62 7.37
CA GLY A 159 8.70 -10.20 6.03
C GLY A 159 8.95 -9.20 4.90
N MET A 160 9.22 -7.95 5.20
CA MET A 160 9.36 -6.89 4.21
C MET A 160 10.43 -5.85 4.59
N LYS A 161 10.86 -5.05 3.60
CA LYS A 161 11.83 -3.97 3.80
C LYS A 161 11.14 -2.67 4.25
N GLU A 162 11.89 -1.88 5.00
CA GLU A 162 11.46 -0.54 5.37
C GLU A 162 11.61 0.45 4.20
N ILE A 163 10.65 1.35 4.11
CA ILE A 163 10.71 2.51 3.25
C ILE A 163 10.47 3.78 4.07
N ASN A 164 11.32 4.77 3.88
CA ASN A 164 11.18 6.05 4.56
C ASN A 164 10.38 7.00 3.67
N ALA A 165 9.27 7.51 4.19
CA ALA A 165 8.60 8.65 3.58
C ALA A 165 9.35 9.92 4.02
N GLU A 166 10.08 10.56 3.11
CA GLU A 166 10.50 11.94 3.35
C GLU A 166 9.25 12.83 3.34
N PRO A 167 9.09 13.74 4.32
CA PRO A 167 7.98 14.67 4.31
C PRO A 167 8.03 15.48 3.01
N THR A 168 6.94 15.45 2.26
CA THR A 168 6.78 16.29 1.07
C THR A 168 6.98 17.74 1.54
N ARG A 169 8.04 18.41 1.09
CA ARG A 169 8.21 19.85 1.33
C ARG A 169 7.01 20.52 0.69
N GLU A 170 6.12 21.08 1.49
CA GLU A 170 5.11 22.00 0.98
C GLU A 170 5.82 23.05 0.14
N VAL A 171 5.54 23.05 -1.16
CA VAL A 171 5.92 24.16 -2.04
C VAL A 171 5.11 25.35 -1.55
N GLY A 172 5.74 26.20 -0.73
CA GLY A 172 5.14 27.37 -0.16
C GLY A 172 4.55 28.23 -1.27
N ILE A 173 3.23 28.26 -1.33
CA ILE A 173 2.49 29.23 -2.12
C ILE A 173 2.82 30.60 -1.53
N ARG A 174 3.76 31.29 -2.14
CA ARG A 174 4.03 32.70 -1.83
C ARG A 174 2.74 33.46 -2.09
N ARG A 175 2.00 33.78 -1.03
CA ARG A 175 0.93 34.77 -1.10
C ARG A 175 1.53 36.07 -1.58
N ARG A 176 1.22 36.47 -2.80
CA ARG A 176 1.49 37.81 -3.31
C ARG A 176 0.70 38.80 -2.45
N THR A 177 1.38 39.57 -1.65
CA THR A 177 0.81 40.74 -1.00
C THR A 177 0.44 41.76 -2.08
N PRO A 178 -0.77 42.30 -2.09
CA PRO A 178 -1.12 43.37 -3.04
C PRO A 178 -0.34 44.64 -2.65
N SER A 179 0.44 45.15 -3.60
CA SER A 179 1.10 46.45 -3.49
C SER A 179 0.05 47.54 -3.36
N ARG A 180 0.04 48.26 -2.22
CA ARG A 180 -0.70 49.52 -2.10
C ARG A 180 0.01 50.55 -2.98
N ARG A 181 -0.67 51.05 -3.99
CA ARG A 181 -0.31 52.31 -4.66
C ARG A 181 -0.88 53.46 -3.82
N THR A 182 -0.03 54.33 -3.41
CA THR A 182 -0.30 55.70 -2.98
C THR A 182 -0.52 56.60 -4.20
#